data_718e94145246f5d17db847c2ce0710b8
#
_entry.id   718e94145246f5d17db847c2ce0710b8
#
_cell.length_a   1.000
_cell.length_b   1.000
_cell.length_c   1.000
_cell.angle_alpha   90.00
_cell.angle_beta   90.00
_cell.angle_gamma   90.00
#
_symmetry.space_group_name_H-M   'P 1'
#
loop_
_entity.id
_entity.type
_entity.pdbx_description
1 polymer ?
#
loop_
_entity_poly.entity_id
_entity_poly.type
_entity_poly.pdbx_seq_one_letter_code
_entity_poly.pdbx_strand_id
1 'polypeptide(L)'
;MLSNIHDPLEAPVIDPGIIDSKRLQMFYAAVKEGSFAAAAQLLSVSPSAVSHAMKGLEEDFGCALFRRSGPQVKPTGAAIRLLPLVEDLLVRMSSIKSELATLDGRAESLTLRLPAALMGLLRTGMLSTFCECFPAADFQAVVREEGAAGKRVDIEIDYLQRVPAGMVRRDLMVEQFHAYVAPFHSLGQKSRISAEELSRSLLIFPDPFTYDWLAPHFGRGGGEMRKWILPDPRTAHELARQGQGVVFLPEWALGNEVRNGTLVRLKLPGVELRRTCCAWWEPTRTPTWVAEVFLSLLAVKIEERT
;
A
#
# COMPACT_ATOMS: atom_id res chain seq x y z
N MET A 1 -22.42 -35.36 45.72
CA MET A 1 -22.17 -33.90 45.58
C MET A 1 -21.44 -33.66 44.28
N LEU A 2 -22.22 -33.56 43.23
CA LEU A 2 -21.77 -33.21 41.88
C LEU A 2 -22.61 -32.00 41.46
N SER A 3 -22.09 -30.84 41.58
CA SER A 3 -22.75 -29.65 41.02
C SER A 3 -21.71 -28.60 40.70
N ASN A 4 -21.68 -28.23 39.50
CA ASN A 4 -21.20 -27.04 38.80
C ASN A 4 -20.18 -27.37 37.71
N ILE A 5 -20.71 -28.04 36.67
CA ILE A 5 -20.14 -27.83 35.32
C ILE A 5 -20.82 -26.55 34.84
N HIS A 6 -20.08 -25.45 34.80
CA HIS A 6 -20.46 -24.21 34.13
C HIS A 6 -20.71 -24.59 32.67
N ASP A 7 -21.92 -24.40 32.20
CA ASP A 7 -22.31 -24.53 30.80
C ASP A 7 -21.61 -23.35 30.00
N PRO A 8 -20.67 -23.63 29.11
CA PRO A 8 -19.96 -22.55 28.41
C PRO A 8 -20.68 -22.06 27.15
N LEU A 9 -21.96 -22.34 27.00
CA LEU A 9 -22.74 -21.96 25.83
C LEU A 9 -23.94 -21.06 26.20
N GLU A 10 -23.73 -20.00 26.95
CA GLU A 10 -24.58 -18.83 26.77
C GLU A 10 -24.23 -18.26 25.39
N ALA A 11 -25.08 -18.49 24.41
CA ALA A 11 -25.00 -17.85 23.12
C ALA A 11 -24.89 -16.33 23.34
N PRO A 12 -23.98 -15.62 22.68
CA PRO A 12 -23.86 -14.19 22.84
C PRO A 12 -25.25 -13.57 22.60
N VAL A 13 -25.71 -12.77 23.57
CA VAL A 13 -26.96 -12.03 23.43
C VAL A 13 -26.82 -11.18 22.15
N ILE A 14 -27.51 -11.61 21.11
CA ILE A 14 -27.53 -10.88 19.84
C ILE A 14 -28.46 -9.69 20.07
N ASP A 15 -27.87 -8.51 20.30
CA ASP A 15 -28.62 -7.27 20.37
C ASP A 15 -29.28 -7.03 18.99
N PRO A 16 -30.62 -6.82 18.93
CA PRO A 16 -31.30 -6.50 17.68
C PRO A 16 -30.83 -5.16 17.03
N GLY A 17 -30.05 -4.36 17.74
CA GLY A 17 -29.34 -3.16 17.22
C GLY A 17 -28.02 -3.46 16.53
N ILE A 18 -27.75 -4.71 16.13
CA ILE A 18 -26.48 -5.09 15.48
C ILE A 18 -26.24 -4.26 14.22
N ILE A 19 -25.09 -3.64 14.22
CA ILE A 19 -24.57 -2.82 13.13
C ILE A 19 -24.40 -3.68 11.88
N ASP A 20 -25.04 -3.29 10.78
CA ASP A 20 -24.94 -3.99 9.51
C ASP A 20 -23.53 -3.89 8.93
N SER A 21 -22.95 -5.03 8.55
CA SER A 21 -21.62 -5.09 7.94
C SER A 21 -21.47 -4.24 6.69
N LYS A 22 -22.54 -4.06 5.89
CA LYS A 22 -22.53 -3.18 4.73
C LYS A 22 -22.34 -1.71 5.13
N ARG A 23 -22.95 -1.27 6.21
CA ARG A 23 -22.75 0.08 6.74
C ARG A 23 -21.32 0.28 7.21
N LEU A 24 -20.71 -0.74 7.84
CA LEU A 24 -19.30 -0.71 8.25
C LEU A 24 -18.35 -0.66 7.05
N GLN A 25 -18.64 -1.40 5.97
CA GLN A 25 -17.87 -1.31 4.72
C GLN A 25 -17.96 0.10 4.10
N MET A 26 -19.18 0.70 4.10
CA MET A 26 -19.37 2.07 3.60
C MET A 26 -18.65 3.10 4.49
N PHE A 27 -18.65 2.90 5.81
CA PHE A 27 -17.89 3.72 6.76
C PHE A 27 -16.39 3.65 6.47
N TYR A 28 -15.85 2.45 6.34
CA TYR A 28 -14.45 2.22 6.03
C TYR A 28 -14.05 2.94 4.73
N ALA A 29 -14.80 2.70 3.64
CA ALA A 29 -14.55 3.36 2.36
C ALA A 29 -14.66 4.89 2.45
N ALA A 30 -15.64 5.41 3.20
CA ALA A 30 -15.82 6.85 3.36
C ALA A 30 -14.67 7.53 4.12
N VAL A 31 -14.08 6.84 5.12
CA VAL A 31 -12.91 7.34 5.85
C VAL A 31 -11.68 7.34 4.93
N LYS A 32 -11.47 6.25 4.17
CA LYS A 32 -10.31 6.09 3.29
C LYS A 32 -10.33 7.06 2.10
N GLU A 33 -11.48 7.21 1.46
CA GLU A 33 -11.63 8.05 0.28
C GLU A 33 -11.83 9.55 0.61
N GLY A 34 -12.13 9.89 1.85
CA GLY A 34 -12.41 11.28 2.26
C GLY A 34 -13.63 11.91 1.54
N SER A 35 -14.44 11.09 0.84
CA SER A 35 -15.58 11.51 0.04
C SER A 35 -16.63 10.41 -0.04
N PHE A 36 -17.90 10.75 0.23
CA PHE A 36 -18.99 9.80 0.08
C PHE A 36 -19.24 9.40 -1.39
N ALA A 37 -18.95 10.31 -2.33
CA ALA A 37 -19.08 10.00 -3.76
C ALA A 37 -18.00 9.00 -4.22
N ALA A 38 -16.75 9.17 -3.78
CA ALA A 38 -15.67 8.25 -4.09
C ALA A 38 -15.88 6.87 -3.44
N ALA A 39 -16.30 6.84 -2.16
CA ALA A 39 -16.67 5.61 -1.48
C ALA A 39 -17.82 4.87 -2.17
N ALA A 40 -18.82 5.60 -2.66
CA ALA A 40 -19.94 5.04 -3.40
C ALA A 40 -19.49 4.42 -4.73
N GLN A 41 -18.60 5.09 -5.45
CA GLN A 41 -18.01 4.58 -6.68
C GLN A 41 -17.19 3.29 -6.41
N LEU A 42 -16.36 3.29 -5.37
CA LEU A 42 -15.56 2.13 -4.96
C LEU A 42 -16.46 0.91 -4.66
N LEU A 43 -17.58 1.12 -3.98
CA LEU A 43 -18.49 0.03 -3.56
C LEU A 43 -19.61 -0.25 -4.56
N SER A 44 -19.63 0.41 -5.71
CA SER A 44 -20.68 0.27 -6.74
C SER A 44 -22.09 0.53 -6.20
N VAL A 45 -22.23 1.54 -5.34
CA VAL A 45 -23.51 1.99 -4.78
C VAL A 45 -23.77 3.46 -5.09
N SER A 46 -24.94 3.98 -4.74
CA SER A 46 -25.23 5.42 -4.91
C SER A 46 -24.61 6.26 -3.78
N PRO A 47 -24.20 7.51 -4.04
CA PRO A 47 -23.72 8.43 -2.99
C PRO A 47 -24.75 8.67 -1.89
N SER A 48 -26.04 8.65 -2.22
CA SER A 48 -27.14 8.74 -1.25
C SER A 48 -27.20 7.54 -0.32
N ALA A 49 -26.90 6.33 -0.81
CA ALA A 49 -26.83 5.12 0.01
C ALA A 49 -25.71 5.22 1.06
N VAL A 50 -24.50 5.69 0.66
CA VAL A 50 -23.40 5.91 1.60
C VAL A 50 -23.78 6.97 2.63
N SER A 51 -24.34 8.11 2.21
CA SER A 51 -24.75 9.18 3.13
C SER A 51 -25.79 8.70 4.13
N HIS A 52 -26.79 7.91 3.68
CA HIS A 52 -27.82 7.35 4.55
C HIS A 52 -27.23 6.32 5.53
N ALA A 53 -26.32 5.46 5.06
CA ALA A 53 -25.63 4.50 5.91
C ALA A 53 -24.82 5.18 7.01
N MET A 54 -24.09 6.27 6.68
CA MET A 54 -23.32 7.04 7.68
C MET A 54 -24.23 7.68 8.71
N LYS A 55 -25.35 8.28 8.27
CA LYS A 55 -26.32 8.84 9.19
C LYS A 55 -26.89 7.79 10.15
N GLY A 56 -27.24 6.60 9.62
CA GLY A 56 -27.71 5.51 10.46
C GLY A 56 -26.66 5.05 11.49
N LEU A 57 -25.37 4.95 11.10
CA LEU A 57 -24.30 4.62 12.06
C LEU A 57 -24.11 5.71 13.12
N GLU A 58 -24.20 6.98 12.75
CA GLU A 58 -24.12 8.11 13.70
C GLU A 58 -25.30 8.10 14.70
N GLU A 59 -26.48 7.71 14.25
CA GLU A 59 -27.66 7.51 15.10
C GLU A 59 -27.48 6.32 16.04
N ASP A 60 -27.00 5.17 15.53
CA ASP A 60 -26.74 3.96 16.32
C ASP A 60 -25.63 4.18 17.39
N PHE A 61 -24.59 4.93 17.07
CA PHE A 61 -23.49 5.23 18.01
C PHE A 61 -23.75 6.46 18.88
N GLY A 62 -24.77 7.25 18.59
CA GLY A 62 -25.07 8.47 19.32
C GLY A 62 -24.02 9.58 19.17
N CYS A 63 -23.16 9.51 18.13
CA CYS A 63 -22.12 10.49 17.91
C CYS A 63 -21.83 10.71 16.42
N ALA A 64 -21.39 11.92 16.06
CA ALA A 64 -20.99 12.22 14.70
C ALA A 64 -19.67 11.51 14.34
N LEU A 65 -19.65 10.82 13.21
CA LEU A 65 -18.48 10.16 12.64
C LEU A 65 -17.79 11.04 11.57
N PHE A 66 -18.55 11.90 10.91
CA PHE A 66 -18.03 12.77 9.87
C PHE A 66 -18.42 14.24 10.10
N ARG A 67 -17.54 15.13 9.64
CA ARG A 67 -17.82 16.58 9.51
C ARG A 67 -17.76 16.96 8.05
N ARG A 68 -18.73 17.71 7.57
CA ARG A 68 -18.74 18.22 6.20
C ARG A 68 -17.76 19.39 6.05
N SER A 69 -16.95 19.34 4.99
CA SER A 69 -16.03 20.40 4.60
C SER A 69 -16.18 20.61 3.09
N GLY A 70 -17.27 21.26 2.67
CA GLY A 70 -17.64 21.37 1.25
C GLY A 70 -18.03 20.00 0.66
N PRO A 71 -17.48 19.62 -0.49
CA PRO A 71 -17.72 18.33 -1.13
C PRO A 71 -16.99 17.16 -0.44
N GLN A 72 -16.01 17.45 0.42
CA GLN A 72 -15.24 16.46 1.17
C GLN A 72 -15.86 16.21 2.55
N VAL A 73 -15.62 15.03 3.08
CA VAL A 73 -15.95 14.65 4.44
C VAL A 73 -14.67 14.38 5.23
N LYS A 74 -14.60 14.89 6.45
CA LYS A 74 -13.47 14.64 7.35
C LYS A 74 -13.93 13.76 8.50
N PRO A 75 -13.20 12.66 8.81
CA PRO A 75 -13.52 11.83 9.96
C PRO A 75 -13.36 12.62 11.27
N THR A 76 -14.23 12.35 12.23
CA THR A 76 -14.12 12.87 13.61
C THR A 76 -13.14 12.02 14.43
N GLY A 77 -12.79 12.47 15.64
CA GLY A 77 -12.02 11.66 16.57
C GLY A 77 -12.70 10.35 16.94
N ALA A 78 -14.05 10.26 16.90
CA ALA A 78 -14.79 9.03 17.08
C ALA A 78 -14.58 8.08 15.89
N ALA A 79 -14.66 8.58 14.66
CA ALA A 79 -14.40 7.79 13.47
C ALA A 79 -12.96 7.24 13.42
N ILE A 80 -11.97 8.06 13.79
CA ILE A 80 -10.55 7.63 13.84
C ILE A 80 -10.35 6.48 14.83
N ARG A 81 -11.02 6.52 15.99
CA ARG A 81 -10.95 5.43 16.98
C ARG A 81 -11.73 4.18 16.56
N LEU A 82 -12.81 4.35 15.82
CA LEU A 82 -13.65 3.26 15.33
C LEU A 82 -12.97 2.51 14.18
N LEU A 83 -12.21 3.20 13.34
CA LEU A 83 -11.62 2.66 12.12
C LEU A 83 -10.85 1.34 12.34
N PRO A 84 -9.89 1.21 13.28
CA PRO A 84 -9.15 -0.03 13.47
C PRO A 84 -10.04 -1.20 13.93
N LEU A 85 -11.12 -0.92 14.68
CA LEU A 85 -12.06 -1.96 15.11
C LEU A 85 -12.90 -2.46 13.93
N VAL A 86 -13.30 -1.55 13.04
CA VAL A 86 -14.02 -1.92 11.81
C VAL A 86 -13.10 -2.70 10.87
N GLU A 87 -11.83 -2.31 10.74
CA GLU A 87 -10.84 -3.04 9.96
C GLU A 87 -10.69 -4.49 10.46
N ASP A 88 -10.48 -4.69 11.76
CA ASP A 88 -10.36 -6.04 12.37
C ASP A 88 -11.63 -6.87 12.13
N LEU A 89 -12.82 -6.28 12.30
CA LEU A 89 -14.08 -6.98 12.05
C LEU A 89 -14.24 -7.39 10.60
N LEU A 90 -13.95 -6.50 9.65
CA LEU A 90 -14.04 -6.79 8.22
C LEU A 90 -13.06 -7.91 7.81
N VAL A 91 -11.87 -7.92 8.38
CA VAL A 91 -10.87 -8.97 8.24
C VAL A 91 -11.42 -10.32 8.76
N ARG A 92 -11.99 -10.35 9.98
CA ARG A 92 -12.55 -11.57 10.56
C ARG A 92 -13.77 -12.10 9.78
N MET A 93 -14.58 -11.21 9.25
CA MET A 93 -15.68 -11.61 8.34
C MET A 93 -15.15 -12.23 7.05
N SER A 94 -13.99 -11.81 6.59
CA SER A 94 -13.30 -12.38 5.43
C SER A 94 -12.85 -13.81 5.69
N SER A 95 -12.25 -14.05 6.86
CA SER A 95 -11.77 -15.39 7.22
C SER A 95 -12.90 -16.43 7.32
N ILE A 96 -14.11 -16.03 7.73
CA ILE A 96 -15.27 -16.91 7.73
C ILE A 96 -15.62 -17.41 6.32
N LYS A 97 -15.57 -16.52 5.32
CA LYS A 97 -15.81 -16.92 3.91
C LYS A 97 -14.71 -17.83 3.38
N SER A 98 -13.45 -17.54 3.72
CA SER A 98 -12.31 -18.37 3.35
C SER A 98 -12.42 -19.78 3.94
N GLU A 99 -12.80 -19.88 5.20
CA GLU A 99 -12.98 -21.17 5.87
C GLU A 99 -14.10 -22.01 5.25
N LEU A 100 -15.21 -21.37 4.87
CA LEU A 100 -16.29 -22.04 4.15
C LEU A 100 -15.89 -22.47 2.73
N ALA A 101 -15.07 -21.67 2.03
CA ALA A 101 -14.57 -22.00 0.70
C ALA A 101 -13.63 -23.21 0.73
N THR A 102 -12.85 -23.39 1.81
CA THR A 102 -12.00 -24.58 2.01
C THR A 102 -12.80 -25.86 2.20
N LEU A 103 -13.99 -25.78 2.80
CA LEU A 103 -14.91 -26.93 2.95
C LEU A 103 -15.43 -27.44 1.59
N ASP A 104 -15.54 -26.55 0.60
CA ASP A 104 -15.94 -26.89 -0.78
C ASP A 104 -14.75 -27.36 -1.66
N GLY A 105 -13.56 -27.54 -1.09
CA GLY A 105 -12.35 -27.97 -1.80
C GLY A 105 -11.84 -26.95 -2.82
N ARG A 106 -12.28 -25.71 -2.77
CA ARG A 106 -11.80 -24.61 -3.59
C ARG A 106 -10.72 -23.85 -2.83
N ALA A 107 -9.47 -24.26 -3.00
CA ALA A 107 -8.35 -23.45 -2.54
C ALA A 107 -8.42 -22.07 -3.22
N GLU A 108 -8.56 -21.02 -2.42
CA GLU A 108 -8.44 -19.67 -2.92
C GLU A 108 -6.97 -19.41 -3.29
N SER A 109 -6.72 -18.78 -4.40
CA SER A 109 -5.36 -18.42 -4.81
C SER A 109 -5.26 -16.95 -5.14
N LEU A 110 -4.11 -16.36 -4.88
CA LEU A 110 -3.79 -14.99 -5.26
C LEU A 110 -2.40 -14.95 -5.88
N THR A 111 -2.36 -14.62 -7.15
CA THR A 111 -1.11 -14.39 -7.87
C THR A 111 -0.95 -12.90 -8.18
N LEU A 112 0.09 -12.31 -7.61
CA LEU A 112 0.49 -10.93 -7.88
C LEU A 112 1.69 -10.88 -8.81
N ARG A 113 1.77 -9.84 -9.64
CA ARG A 113 3.00 -9.48 -10.34
C ARG A 113 3.38 -8.05 -10.01
N LEU A 114 4.66 -7.84 -9.66
CA LEU A 114 5.17 -6.53 -9.32
C LEU A 114 6.67 -6.40 -9.61
N PRO A 115 7.20 -5.18 -9.85
CA PRO A 115 8.63 -4.94 -9.97
C PRO A 115 9.39 -5.34 -8.70
N ALA A 116 10.65 -5.77 -8.84
CA ALA A 116 11.52 -6.11 -7.71
C ALA A 116 11.61 -4.98 -6.68
N ALA A 117 11.64 -3.72 -7.12
CA ALA A 117 11.66 -2.55 -6.26
C ALA A 117 10.46 -2.45 -5.32
N LEU A 118 9.29 -2.96 -5.71
CA LEU A 118 8.07 -2.95 -4.91
C LEU A 118 7.89 -4.17 -4.01
N MET A 119 8.73 -5.20 -4.13
CA MET A 119 8.69 -6.39 -3.26
C MET A 119 8.80 -6.03 -1.77
N GLY A 120 9.44 -4.90 -1.47
CA GLY A 120 9.53 -4.37 -0.11
C GLY A 120 8.18 -4.04 0.53
N LEU A 121 7.15 -3.76 -0.26
CA LEU A 121 5.79 -3.51 0.24
C LEU A 121 5.20 -4.73 0.94
N LEU A 122 5.51 -5.93 0.46
CA LEU A 122 5.02 -7.19 1.01
C LEU A 122 5.62 -7.50 2.41
N ARG A 123 6.72 -6.85 2.79
CA ARG A 123 7.40 -7.06 4.09
C ARG A 123 6.82 -6.25 5.24
N THR A 124 5.74 -5.55 5.05
CA THR A 124 5.21 -4.57 6.02
C THR A 124 4.36 -5.16 7.16
N GLY A 125 4.45 -6.48 7.40
CA GLY A 125 3.55 -7.18 8.33
C GLY A 125 2.19 -7.51 7.72
N MET A 126 1.89 -6.99 6.53
CA MET A 126 0.65 -7.22 5.80
C MET A 126 0.45 -8.71 5.46
N LEU A 127 1.52 -9.41 5.05
CA LEU A 127 1.43 -10.84 4.74
C LEU A 127 1.04 -11.68 5.97
N SER A 128 1.49 -11.32 7.18
CA SER A 128 1.07 -12.00 8.40
C SER A 128 -0.44 -11.88 8.59
N THR A 129 -0.97 -10.66 8.49
CA THR A 129 -2.42 -10.43 8.58
C THR A 129 -3.17 -11.14 7.45
N PHE A 130 -2.62 -11.14 6.22
CA PHE A 130 -3.22 -11.88 5.11
C PHE A 130 -3.26 -13.39 5.37
N CYS A 131 -2.18 -14.00 5.89
CA CYS A 131 -2.14 -15.40 6.26
C CYS A 131 -3.13 -15.76 7.38
N GLU A 132 -3.34 -14.85 8.34
CA GLU A 132 -4.35 -15.01 9.39
C GLU A 132 -5.79 -15.00 8.82
N CYS A 133 -6.03 -14.14 7.80
CA CYS A 133 -7.33 -14.05 7.13
C CYS A 133 -7.60 -15.24 6.20
N PHE A 134 -6.58 -15.78 5.57
CA PHE A 134 -6.66 -16.79 4.52
C PHE A 134 -5.62 -17.90 4.75
N PRO A 135 -5.77 -18.69 5.82
CA PRO A 135 -4.77 -19.70 6.20
C PRO A 135 -4.58 -20.83 5.19
N ALA A 136 -5.57 -21.05 4.32
CA ALA A 136 -5.55 -22.08 3.28
C ALA A 136 -5.34 -21.52 1.86
N ALA A 137 -5.13 -20.22 1.71
CA ALA A 137 -4.94 -19.61 0.38
C ALA A 137 -3.53 -19.83 -0.15
N ASP A 138 -3.43 -20.18 -1.42
CA ASP A 138 -2.18 -20.16 -2.15
C ASP A 138 -1.83 -18.71 -2.53
N PHE A 139 -0.66 -18.23 -2.09
CA PHE A 139 -0.17 -16.90 -2.41
C PHE A 139 1.10 -16.97 -3.24
N GLN A 140 1.11 -16.33 -4.40
CA GLN A 140 2.28 -16.22 -5.25
C GLN A 140 2.58 -14.76 -5.61
N ALA A 141 3.78 -14.29 -5.31
CA ALA A 141 4.31 -13.01 -5.79
C ALA A 141 5.35 -13.28 -6.89
N VAL A 142 5.10 -12.74 -8.08
CA VAL A 142 5.96 -12.91 -9.25
C VAL A 142 6.65 -11.59 -9.56
N VAL A 143 7.97 -11.61 -9.66
CA VAL A 143 8.71 -10.43 -10.08
C VAL A 143 8.48 -10.20 -11.57
N ARG A 144 8.18 -8.95 -11.94
CA ARG A 144 8.04 -8.56 -13.34
C ARG A 144 9.42 -8.54 -14.00
N GLU A 145 9.58 -9.35 -15.03
CA GLU A 145 10.73 -9.32 -15.93
C GLU A 145 10.36 -8.60 -17.22
N GLU A 146 11.29 -7.80 -17.76
CA GLU A 146 11.08 -7.12 -19.04
C GLU A 146 11.05 -8.14 -20.17
N GLY A 147 10.00 -8.06 -21.01
CA GLY A 147 9.85 -8.93 -22.19
C GLY A 147 9.28 -10.32 -21.93
N ALA A 148 9.05 -10.71 -20.71
CA ALA A 148 8.39 -11.99 -20.42
C ALA A 148 6.87 -11.86 -20.64
N ALA A 149 6.34 -12.57 -21.64
CA ALA A 149 4.91 -12.85 -21.74
C ALA A 149 4.52 -13.69 -20.54
N GLY A 150 3.98 -13.04 -19.52
CA GLY A 150 3.92 -13.62 -18.20
C GLY A 150 2.79 -14.62 -18.00
N LYS A 151 2.97 -15.50 -17.02
CA LYS A 151 1.90 -16.29 -16.44
C LYS A 151 0.71 -15.38 -16.10
N ARG A 152 -0.47 -15.94 -16.23
CA ARG A 152 -1.71 -15.28 -15.82
C ARG A 152 -1.61 -14.90 -14.34
N VAL A 153 -1.89 -13.63 -14.02
CA VAL A 153 -1.91 -13.10 -12.65
C VAL A 153 -3.27 -12.48 -12.36
N ASP A 154 -3.62 -12.40 -11.09
CA ASP A 154 -4.90 -11.84 -10.65
C ASP A 154 -4.81 -10.32 -10.56
N ILE A 155 -3.69 -9.81 -10.04
CA ILE A 155 -3.40 -8.39 -9.88
C ILE A 155 -1.98 -8.10 -10.32
N GLU A 156 -1.83 -6.99 -11.03
CA GLU A 156 -0.53 -6.36 -11.25
C GLU A 156 -0.39 -5.12 -10.38
N ILE A 157 0.77 -4.98 -9.73
CA ILE A 157 1.14 -3.75 -9.02
C ILE A 157 2.31 -3.14 -9.78
N ASP A 158 2.18 -1.90 -10.22
CA ASP A 158 3.21 -1.22 -11.00
C ASP A 158 3.06 0.30 -10.89
N TYR A 159 3.91 1.01 -11.57
CA TYR A 159 3.84 2.47 -11.65
C TYR A 159 2.82 2.90 -12.71
N LEU A 160 2.09 3.98 -12.42
CA LEU A 160 1.00 4.48 -13.25
C LEU A 160 1.39 4.61 -14.74
N GLN A 161 2.62 5.07 -15.03
CA GLN A 161 3.13 5.25 -16.39
C GLN A 161 3.27 3.94 -17.17
N ARG A 162 3.24 2.79 -16.49
CA ARG A 162 3.35 1.46 -17.09
C ARG A 162 2.03 0.73 -17.21
N VAL A 163 0.93 1.31 -16.72
CA VAL A 163 -0.40 0.71 -16.85
C VAL A 163 -0.88 0.80 -18.29
N PRO A 164 -1.21 -0.32 -18.94
CA PRO A 164 -1.72 -0.28 -20.30
C PRO A 164 -3.07 0.46 -20.37
N ALA A 165 -3.36 1.05 -21.55
CA ALA A 165 -4.64 1.70 -21.76
C ALA A 165 -5.79 0.69 -21.65
N GLY A 166 -6.92 1.13 -21.09
CA GLY A 166 -8.12 0.30 -20.96
C GLY A 166 -8.15 -0.65 -19.76
N MET A 167 -7.11 -0.66 -18.91
CA MET A 167 -7.13 -1.43 -17.66
C MET A 167 -7.92 -0.73 -16.56
N VAL A 168 -8.53 -1.51 -15.69
CA VAL A 168 -9.07 -1.02 -14.41
C VAL A 168 -7.90 -0.84 -13.45
N ARG A 169 -7.88 0.25 -12.70
CA ARG A 169 -6.80 0.52 -11.76
C ARG A 169 -7.33 1.06 -10.44
N ARG A 170 -6.51 0.85 -9.39
CA ARG A 170 -6.65 1.46 -8.07
C ARG A 170 -5.31 2.06 -7.68
N ASP A 171 -5.27 3.37 -7.44
CA ASP A 171 -4.07 4.02 -6.94
C ASP A 171 -3.83 3.57 -5.50
N LEU A 172 -2.58 3.19 -5.19
CA LEU A 172 -2.19 2.66 -3.88
C LEU A 172 -1.45 3.72 -3.07
N MET A 173 -0.48 4.38 -3.67
CA MET A 173 0.32 5.41 -3.01
C MET A 173 1.05 6.30 -4.01
N VAL A 174 1.46 7.47 -3.54
CA VAL A 174 2.44 8.31 -4.24
C VAL A 174 3.80 8.14 -3.58
N GLU A 175 4.74 7.51 -4.27
CA GLU A 175 6.12 7.38 -3.81
C GLU A 175 6.87 8.69 -4.00
N GLN A 176 7.54 9.13 -2.95
CA GLN A 176 8.49 10.23 -3.02
C GLN A 176 9.90 9.66 -2.95
N PHE A 177 10.67 9.86 -4.04
CA PHE A 177 12.04 9.40 -4.14
C PHE A 177 13.01 10.48 -3.69
N HIS A 178 14.05 10.03 -3.01
CA HIS A 178 15.16 10.90 -2.62
C HIS A 178 16.48 10.22 -2.92
N ALA A 179 17.51 11.04 -3.02
CA ALA A 179 18.88 10.58 -3.08
C ALA A 179 19.45 10.46 -1.66
N TYR A 180 20.13 9.36 -1.37
CA TYR A 180 20.72 9.09 -0.07
C TYR A 180 22.16 8.64 -0.20
N VAL A 181 22.96 8.98 0.80
CA VAL A 181 24.38 8.58 0.93
C VAL A 181 24.73 8.31 2.39
N ALA A 182 25.86 7.65 2.62
CA ALA A 182 26.43 7.58 3.96
C ALA A 182 26.82 8.99 4.48
N PRO A 183 26.78 9.25 5.80
CA PRO A 183 27.13 10.55 6.38
C PRO A 183 28.57 10.98 6.07
N PHE A 184 29.48 10.03 5.93
CA PHE A 184 30.89 10.26 5.61
C PHE A 184 31.19 10.37 4.11
N HIS A 185 30.19 10.17 3.24
CA HIS A 185 30.35 10.41 1.79
C HIS A 185 30.54 11.90 1.52
N SER A 186 31.35 12.26 0.53
CA SER A 186 31.71 13.67 0.21
C SER A 186 30.50 14.58 -0.03
N LEU A 187 29.39 14.03 -0.52
CA LEU A 187 28.12 14.75 -0.70
C LEU A 187 27.27 14.81 0.57
N GLY A 188 27.48 13.92 1.54
CA GLY A 188 26.66 13.82 2.74
C GLY A 188 26.75 15.03 3.68
N GLN A 189 27.82 15.81 3.58
CA GLN A 189 28.05 17.00 4.40
C GLN A 189 27.65 18.32 3.69
N LYS A 190 27.15 18.24 2.45
CA LYS A 190 26.79 19.42 1.67
C LYS A 190 25.34 19.84 1.91
N SER A 191 25.12 21.13 2.08
CA SER A 191 23.78 21.70 2.26
C SER A 191 22.95 21.72 0.97
N ARG A 192 23.61 21.76 -0.18
CA ARG A 192 23.02 21.73 -1.53
C ARG A 192 23.94 20.98 -2.47
N ILE A 193 23.37 20.27 -3.42
CA ILE A 193 24.08 19.44 -4.38
C ILE A 193 23.64 19.84 -5.78
N SER A 194 24.61 20.17 -6.63
CA SER A 194 24.36 20.45 -8.05
C SER A 194 24.26 19.14 -8.85
N ALA A 195 23.60 19.20 -10.00
CA ALA A 195 23.54 18.06 -10.93
C ALA A 195 24.95 17.62 -11.38
N GLU A 196 25.89 18.55 -11.52
CA GLU A 196 27.28 18.25 -11.87
C GLU A 196 28.02 17.48 -10.76
N GLU A 197 27.84 17.85 -9.49
CA GLU A 197 28.43 17.12 -8.36
C GLU A 197 27.84 15.72 -8.24
N LEU A 198 26.54 15.59 -8.50
CA LEU A 198 25.87 14.30 -8.48
C LEU A 198 26.40 13.40 -9.62
N SER A 199 26.59 13.94 -10.84
CA SER A 199 27.07 13.18 -11.99
C SER A 199 28.50 12.62 -11.83
N ARG A 200 29.29 13.20 -10.96
CA ARG A 200 30.68 12.74 -10.64
C ARG A 200 30.67 11.54 -9.65
N SER A 201 29.54 11.27 -9.01
CA SER A 201 29.40 10.16 -8.08
C SER A 201 28.89 8.92 -8.80
N LEU A 202 29.09 7.75 -8.19
CA LEU A 202 28.39 6.54 -8.62
C LEU A 202 26.90 6.67 -8.22
N LEU A 203 26.01 6.58 -9.20
CA LEU A 203 24.56 6.58 -8.96
C LEU A 203 24.03 5.15 -8.97
N ILE A 204 23.30 4.77 -7.94
CA ILE A 204 22.82 3.41 -7.73
C ILE A 204 21.28 3.40 -7.79
N PHE A 205 20.74 2.61 -8.71
CA PHE A 205 19.30 2.49 -8.92
C PHE A 205 18.84 1.05 -8.64
N PRO A 206 17.67 0.85 -8.05
CA PRO A 206 17.16 -0.48 -7.72
C PRO A 206 16.67 -1.26 -8.96
N ASP A 207 16.37 -0.58 -10.06
CA ASP A 207 15.89 -1.18 -11.30
C ASP A 207 16.11 -0.24 -12.50
N PRO A 208 16.10 -0.78 -13.75
CA PRO A 208 16.26 0.03 -14.97
C PRO A 208 15.17 1.09 -15.12
N PHE A 209 13.93 0.75 -14.79
CA PHE A 209 12.80 1.68 -14.92
C PHE A 209 12.95 2.90 -14.00
N THR A 210 13.43 2.72 -12.79
CA THR A 210 13.74 3.82 -11.86
C THR A 210 14.81 4.73 -12.46
N TYR A 211 15.85 4.16 -13.07
CA TYR A 211 16.87 4.96 -13.75
C TYR A 211 16.27 5.75 -14.92
N ASP A 212 15.55 5.12 -15.84
CA ASP A 212 14.99 5.77 -17.02
C ASP A 212 14.00 6.88 -16.65
N TRP A 213 13.25 6.68 -15.57
CA TRP A 213 12.32 7.67 -15.05
C TRP A 213 13.06 8.87 -14.39
N LEU A 214 14.15 8.63 -13.68
CA LEU A 214 14.92 9.64 -12.97
C LEU A 214 15.92 10.37 -13.85
N ALA A 215 16.49 9.72 -14.85
CA ALA A 215 17.55 10.26 -15.70
C ALA A 215 17.25 11.64 -16.30
N PRO A 216 16.04 11.96 -16.79
CA PRO A 216 15.70 13.28 -17.31
C PRO A 216 15.83 14.41 -16.27
N HIS A 217 15.74 14.11 -14.97
CA HIS A 217 15.80 15.11 -13.91
C HIS A 217 17.23 15.54 -13.55
N PHE A 218 18.25 14.81 -13.99
CA PHE A 218 19.65 15.12 -13.68
C PHE A 218 20.32 16.06 -14.69
N GLY A 219 19.58 16.51 -15.69
CA GLY A 219 20.08 17.43 -16.71
C GLY A 219 21.03 16.75 -17.71
N ARG A 220 21.28 17.43 -18.83
CA ARG A 220 22.27 17.03 -19.82
C ARG A 220 23.66 17.50 -19.42
N GLY A 221 24.12 17.24 -18.21
CA GLY A 221 25.51 17.48 -17.83
C GLY A 221 26.40 16.55 -18.65
N GLY A 222 27.25 17.10 -19.48
CA GLY A 222 28.00 16.45 -20.57
C GLY A 222 29.09 15.45 -20.18
N GLY A 223 28.89 14.60 -19.20
CA GLY A 223 29.75 13.47 -18.85
C GLY A 223 28.95 12.18 -18.71
N GLU A 224 29.55 11.04 -19.06
CA GLU A 224 28.96 9.72 -18.76
C GLU A 224 28.80 9.56 -17.26
N MET A 225 27.54 9.59 -16.79
CA MET A 225 27.23 9.29 -15.40
C MET A 225 27.56 7.83 -15.11
N ARG A 226 28.39 7.62 -14.09
CA ARG A 226 28.65 6.27 -13.59
C ARG A 226 27.39 5.76 -12.89
N LYS A 227 26.77 4.73 -13.45
CA LYS A 227 25.54 4.15 -12.90
C LYS A 227 25.68 2.64 -12.68
N TRP A 228 25.08 2.18 -11.60
CA TRP A 228 24.80 0.78 -11.37
C TRP A 228 23.30 0.57 -11.23
N ILE A 229 22.80 -0.48 -11.88
CA ILE A 229 21.43 -0.89 -11.77
C ILE A 229 21.46 -2.25 -11.08
N LEU A 230 20.92 -2.30 -9.88
CA LEU A 230 20.93 -3.48 -9.03
C LEU A 230 19.48 -3.89 -8.76
N PRO A 231 19.06 -5.08 -9.24
CA PRO A 231 17.67 -5.52 -9.07
C PRO A 231 17.21 -5.68 -7.62
N ASP A 232 18.16 -5.87 -6.69
CA ASP A 232 17.86 -5.96 -5.26
C ASP A 232 18.04 -4.59 -4.59
N PRO A 233 16.94 -3.95 -4.12
CA PRO A 233 17.03 -2.67 -3.39
C PRO A 233 17.86 -2.74 -2.11
N ARG A 234 17.98 -3.91 -1.48
CA ARG A 234 18.79 -4.07 -0.27
C ARG A 234 20.27 -3.94 -0.57
N THR A 235 20.72 -4.55 -1.67
CA THR A 235 22.11 -4.42 -2.12
C THR A 235 22.43 -2.96 -2.46
N ALA A 236 21.53 -2.27 -3.16
CA ALA A 236 21.68 -0.86 -3.47
C ALA A 236 21.82 0.00 -2.19
N HIS A 237 20.96 -0.23 -1.22
CA HIS A 237 20.98 0.42 0.09
C HIS A 237 22.28 0.15 0.85
N GLU A 238 22.74 -1.10 0.91
CA GLU A 238 23.97 -1.48 1.63
C GLU A 238 25.20 -0.82 1.02
N LEU A 239 25.30 -0.73 -0.31
CA LEU A 239 26.39 -0.02 -0.98
C LEU A 239 26.41 1.48 -0.64
N ALA A 240 25.24 2.12 -0.59
CA ALA A 240 25.17 3.53 -0.16
C ALA A 240 25.60 3.70 1.29
N ARG A 241 25.22 2.78 2.17
CA ARG A 241 25.61 2.78 3.59
C ARG A 241 27.12 2.62 3.77
N GLN A 242 27.77 1.87 2.88
CA GLN A 242 29.22 1.72 2.81
C GLN A 242 29.93 2.89 2.14
N GLY A 243 29.22 3.93 1.72
CA GLY A 243 29.79 5.12 1.10
C GLY A 243 30.21 4.94 -0.35
N GLN A 244 29.77 3.88 -1.05
CA GLN A 244 30.18 3.58 -2.41
C GLN A 244 29.52 4.48 -3.46
N GLY A 245 28.41 5.15 -3.13
CA GLY A 245 27.71 6.03 -4.05
C GLY A 245 26.42 6.60 -3.52
N VAL A 246 25.65 7.19 -4.42
CA VAL A 246 24.34 7.80 -4.16
C VAL A 246 23.25 6.82 -4.57
N VAL A 247 22.39 6.42 -3.64
CA VAL A 247 21.25 5.55 -3.94
C VAL A 247 19.96 6.35 -4.07
N PHE A 248 19.12 6.01 -5.03
CA PHE A 248 17.80 6.59 -5.22
C PHE A 248 16.73 5.60 -4.77
N LEU A 249 16.07 5.91 -3.67
CA LEU A 249 15.04 5.05 -3.08
C LEU A 249 13.83 5.88 -2.64
N PRO A 250 12.63 5.28 -2.63
CA PRO A 250 11.48 5.89 -1.98
C PRO A 250 11.68 5.90 -0.46
N GLU A 251 11.12 6.91 0.21
CA GLU A 251 11.30 7.13 1.64
C GLU A 251 10.88 5.91 2.47
N TRP A 252 9.79 5.25 2.11
CA TRP A 252 9.29 4.06 2.81
C TRP A 252 10.25 2.85 2.78
N ALA A 253 11.17 2.79 1.79
CA ALA A 253 12.10 1.66 1.65
C ALA A 253 13.24 1.67 2.68
N LEU A 254 13.50 2.82 3.31
CA LEU A 254 14.65 3.02 4.19
C LEU A 254 14.39 2.68 5.67
N GLY A 255 13.13 2.55 6.08
CA GLY A 255 12.80 2.29 7.48
C GLY A 255 13.36 3.39 8.41
N ASN A 256 14.24 3.01 9.34
CA ASN A 256 14.81 3.92 10.33
C ASN A 256 16.21 4.47 9.96
N GLU A 257 16.73 4.18 8.79
CA GLU A 257 18.11 4.49 8.41
C GLU A 257 18.43 5.99 8.47
N VAL A 258 17.49 6.82 8.02
CA VAL A 258 17.65 8.28 8.09
C VAL A 258 17.53 8.77 9.53
N ARG A 259 16.59 8.21 10.33
CA ARG A 259 16.43 8.57 11.74
C ARG A 259 17.64 8.17 12.58
N ASN A 260 18.24 7.03 12.29
CA ASN A 260 19.42 6.52 12.97
C ASN A 260 20.71 7.15 12.47
N GLY A 261 20.64 8.00 11.44
CA GLY A 261 21.80 8.69 10.87
C GLY A 261 22.76 7.78 10.09
N THR A 262 22.34 6.57 9.71
CA THR A 262 23.16 5.64 8.90
C THR A 262 23.14 6.04 7.42
N LEU A 263 22.10 6.74 6.98
CA LEU A 263 22.02 7.42 5.69
C LEU A 263 21.58 8.87 5.87
N VAL A 264 22.06 9.73 4.97
CA VAL A 264 21.72 11.16 4.91
C VAL A 264 20.99 11.43 3.59
N ARG A 265 19.85 12.11 3.68
CA ARG A 265 19.09 12.57 2.51
C ARG A 265 19.80 13.77 1.89
N LEU A 266 20.07 13.70 0.59
CA LEU A 266 20.62 14.78 -0.17
C LEU A 266 19.54 15.79 -0.60
N LYS A 267 19.83 17.08 -0.49
CA LYS A 267 18.94 18.14 -0.96
C LYS A 267 19.23 18.45 -2.42
N LEU A 268 18.35 18.04 -3.31
CA LEU A 268 18.41 18.32 -4.75
C LEU A 268 17.47 19.48 -5.09
N PRO A 269 17.94 20.72 -5.23
CA PRO A 269 17.09 21.87 -5.48
C PRO A 269 16.34 21.76 -6.81
N GLY A 270 15.02 22.03 -6.80
CA GLY A 270 14.18 22.02 -8.00
C GLY A 270 13.86 20.64 -8.56
N VAL A 271 14.22 19.57 -7.86
CA VAL A 271 13.92 18.20 -8.28
C VAL A 271 12.91 17.59 -7.30
N GLU A 272 11.70 17.40 -7.77
CA GLU A 272 10.65 16.67 -7.04
C GLU A 272 10.40 15.33 -7.75
N LEU A 273 10.81 14.26 -7.09
CA LEU A 273 10.76 12.92 -7.66
C LEU A 273 9.58 12.17 -7.06
N ARG A 274 8.43 12.24 -7.72
CA ARG A 274 7.19 11.56 -7.30
C ARG A 274 6.68 10.66 -8.40
N ARG A 275 6.22 9.47 -8.03
CA ARG A 275 5.48 8.61 -8.94
C ARG A 275 4.36 7.87 -8.22
N THR A 276 3.26 7.64 -8.94
CA THR A 276 2.13 6.89 -8.41
C THR A 276 2.35 5.40 -8.63
N CYS A 277 2.23 4.64 -7.55
CA CYS A 277 2.12 3.18 -7.57
C CYS A 277 0.63 2.81 -7.54
N CYS A 278 0.22 1.88 -8.38
CA CYS A 278 -1.15 1.42 -8.48
C CYS A 278 -1.24 -0.09 -8.67
N ALA A 279 -2.37 -0.66 -8.28
CA ALA A 279 -2.79 -1.99 -8.68
C ALA A 279 -3.67 -1.86 -9.93
N TRP A 280 -3.56 -2.82 -10.86
CA TRP A 280 -4.40 -2.83 -12.05
C TRP A 280 -4.71 -4.25 -12.52
N TRP A 281 -5.79 -4.40 -13.28
CA TRP A 281 -6.27 -5.66 -13.84
C TRP A 281 -7.14 -5.44 -15.09
N GLU A 282 -7.40 -6.52 -15.82
CA GLU A 282 -8.27 -6.47 -17.01
C GLU A 282 -9.74 -6.17 -16.63
N PRO A 283 -10.46 -5.30 -17.39
CA PRO A 283 -11.85 -4.95 -17.10
C PRO A 283 -12.82 -6.15 -17.09
N THR A 284 -12.48 -7.19 -17.85
CA THR A 284 -13.26 -8.42 -17.94
C THR A 284 -13.10 -9.33 -16.71
N ARG A 285 -12.23 -8.95 -15.78
CA ARG A 285 -11.90 -9.69 -14.57
C ARG A 285 -12.16 -8.83 -13.35
N THR A 286 -13.18 -9.19 -12.63
CA THR A 286 -13.37 -8.65 -11.28
C THR A 286 -12.35 -9.33 -10.36
N PRO A 287 -11.58 -8.56 -9.58
CA PRO A 287 -10.72 -9.15 -8.55
C PRO A 287 -11.51 -10.09 -7.65
N THR A 288 -10.89 -11.22 -7.32
CA THR A 288 -11.48 -12.15 -6.36
C THR A 288 -11.60 -11.48 -4.99
N TRP A 289 -12.44 -12.03 -4.13
CA TRP A 289 -12.56 -11.55 -2.75
C TRP A 289 -11.19 -11.51 -2.03
N VAL A 290 -10.37 -12.54 -2.22
CA VAL A 290 -9.00 -12.60 -1.68
C VAL A 290 -8.15 -11.44 -2.17
N ALA A 291 -8.25 -11.13 -3.46
CA ALA A 291 -7.54 -10.02 -4.07
C ALA A 291 -8.00 -8.65 -3.52
N GLU A 292 -9.30 -8.46 -3.31
CA GLU A 292 -9.85 -7.23 -2.73
C GLU A 292 -9.40 -7.01 -1.29
N VAL A 293 -9.41 -8.06 -0.47
CA VAL A 293 -8.92 -7.98 0.92
C VAL A 293 -7.42 -7.69 0.93
N PHE A 294 -6.65 -8.36 0.06
CA PHE A 294 -5.22 -8.09 -0.07
C PHE A 294 -4.93 -6.63 -0.41
N LEU A 295 -5.63 -6.06 -1.40
CA LEU A 295 -5.47 -4.66 -1.78
C LEU A 295 -5.84 -3.70 -0.65
N SER A 296 -6.87 -4.04 0.12
CA SER A 296 -7.29 -3.24 1.27
C SER A 296 -6.24 -3.27 2.39
N LEU A 297 -5.71 -4.45 2.73
CA LEU A 297 -4.63 -4.59 3.70
C LEU A 297 -3.36 -3.86 3.26
N LEU A 298 -3.04 -3.91 1.97
CA LEU A 298 -1.89 -3.22 1.42
C LEU A 298 -2.03 -1.70 1.55
N ALA A 299 -3.21 -1.15 1.24
CA ALA A 299 -3.50 0.28 1.35
C ALA A 299 -3.34 0.78 2.80
N VAL A 300 -3.90 0.06 3.78
CA VAL A 300 -3.77 0.40 5.22
C VAL A 300 -2.30 0.46 5.65
N LYS A 301 -1.51 -0.55 5.28
CA LYS A 301 -0.10 -0.62 5.68
C LYS A 301 0.79 0.42 5.00
N ILE A 302 0.40 0.90 3.85
CA ILE A 302 1.06 2.02 3.17
C ILE A 302 0.82 3.32 3.94
N GLU A 303 -0.42 3.58 4.36
CA GLU A 303 -0.78 4.79 5.11
C GLU A 303 -0.10 4.90 6.48
N GLU A 304 0.12 3.78 7.17
CA GLU A 304 0.85 3.75 8.45
C GLU A 304 2.33 4.17 8.32
N ARG A 305 2.88 4.25 7.11
CA ARG A 305 4.29 4.58 6.82
C ARG A 305 4.50 5.96 6.19
N THR A 306 3.44 6.61 5.74
CA THR A 306 3.49 7.95 5.15
C THR A 306 3.16 9.00 6.21
#